data_23e38a571e766174e1f183ae3cde9df3
#
_entry.id   23e38a571e766174e1f183ae3cde9df3
#
_cell.length_a   1.000
_cell.length_b   1.000
_cell.length_c   1.000
_cell.angle_alpha   90.00
_cell.angle_beta   90.00
_cell.angle_gamma   90.00
#
_symmetry.space_group_name_H-M   'P 1'
#
loop_
_entity.id
_entity.type
_entity.pdbx_description
1 polymer ?
#
loop_
_entity_poly.entity_id
_entity_poly.type
_entity_poly.pdbx_seq_one_letter_code
_entity_poly.pdbx_strand_id
1 'polypeptide(L)'
;MYAFISGKIAEKSPTQVILDNHGIGYLINITLNTFTAIGEKDEAKLHVHEQILEDAHHLFGFYTAKERDLFELLISVSGVGCNTARLILSSLTVNELSNAIANDDVRTIQAVKGIGAKTAQRIVIDLKDKLKKNDFPTEIFAAPNNTIKNEALSALTILGFGKAAVDKALDKLMKQTPDANVESLIKEALKVL
;
A
#
# COMPACT_ATOMS: atom_id res chain seq x y z
N MET A 1 -6.55 13.82 7.17
CA MET A 1 -5.84 12.82 6.33
C MET A 1 -6.68 12.54 5.09
N TYR A 2 -6.07 12.62 3.91
CA TYR A 2 -6.76 12.37 2.64
C TYR A 2 -6.55 10.91 2.21
N ALA A 3 -7.60 10.20 1.81
CA ALA A 3 -7.50 8.85 1.27
C ALA A 3 -7.22 8.85 -0.23
N PHE A 4 -7.84 9.78 -0.96
CA PHE A 4 -7.64 10.03 -2.38
C PHE A 4 -8.05 11.45 -2.74
N ILE A 5 -7.56 11.94 -3.87
CA ILE A 5 -8.00 13.19 -4.50
C ILE A 5 -8.38 12.84 -5.94
N SER A 6 -9.56 13.29 -6.36
CA SER A 6 -10.06 13.12 -7.71
C SER A 6 -10.37 14.49 -8.31
N GLY A 7 -9.99 14.73 -9.55
CA GLY A 7 -10.22 16.03 -10.20
C GLY A 7 -9.72 16.05 -11.63
N LYS A 8 -9.88 17.22 -12.28
CA LYS A 8 -9.33 17.49 -13.59
C LYS A 8 -7.82 17.73 -13.48
N ILE A 9 -7.08 17.27 -14.47
CA ILE A 9 -5.64 17.50 -14.55
C ILE A 9 -5.43 18.91 -15.10
N ALA A 10 -5.03 19.85 -14.23
CA ALA A 10 -4.68 21.20 -14.63
C ALA A 10 -3.27 21.27 -15.23
N GLU A 11 -2.32 20.58 -14.59
CA GLU A 11 -0.92 20.48 -15.06
C GLU A 11 -0.38 19.10 -14.77
N LYS A 12 0.53 18.60 -15.61
CA LYS A 12 1.16 17.29 -15.46
C LYS A 12 2.63 17.34 -15.89
N SER A 13 3.48 16.79 -15.05
CA SER A 13 4.90 16.51 -15.32
C SER A 13 5.27 15.12 -14.87
N PRO A 14 6.44 14.57 -15.25
CA PRO A 14 6.86 13.23 -14.81
C PRO A 14 6.95 13.02 -13.29
N THR A 15 7.03 14.11 -12.53
CA THR A 15 7.25 14.06 -11.08
C THR A 15 6.12 14.68 -10.25
N GLN A 16 5.21 15.40 -10.89
CA GLN A 16 4.14 16.14 -10.22
C GLN A 16 2.90 16.24 -11.11
N VAL A 17 1.75 16.33 -10.47
CA VAL A 17 0.48 16.67 -11.12
C VAL A 17 -0.28 17.66 -10.25
N ILE A 18 -0.98 18.59 -10.89
CA ILE A 18 -1.96 19.47 -10.23
C ILE A 18 -3.34 18.97 -10.60
N LEU A 19 -4.11 18.54 -9.60
CA LEU A 19 -5.52 18.18 -9.75
C LEU A 19 -6.40 19.33 -9.29
N ASP A 20 -7.23 19.83 -10.20
CA ASP A 20 -8.31 20.77 -9.87
C ASP A 20 -9.53 20.00 -9.38
N ASN A 21 -9.82 20.16 -8.10
CA ASN A 21 -11.05 19.66 -7.50
C ASN A 21 -11.94 20.86 -7.15
N HIS A 22 -12.89 21.17 -8.02
CA HIS A 22 -13.87 22.26 -7.84
C HIS A 22 -13.24 23.62 -7.51
N GLY A 23 -12.17 23.99 -8.20
CA GLY A 23 -11.47 25.26 -8.03
C GLY A 23 -10.37 25.26 -6.97
N ILE A 24 -10.08 24.11 -6.34
CA ILE A 24 -8.94 23.93 -5.46
C ILE A 24 -7.89 23.08 -6.19
N GLY A 25 -6.71 23.69 -6.45
CA GLY A 25 -5.58 22.99 -7.08
C GLY A 25 -4.71 22.26 -6.05
N TYR A 26 -4.65 20.94 -6.15
CA TYR A 26 -3.78 20.11 -5.31
C TYR A 26 -2.50 19.78 -6.06
N LEU A 27 -1.36 20.27 -5.58
CA LEU A 27 -0.04 19.88 -6.08
C LEU A 27 0.38 18.55 -5.44
N ILE A 28 0.49 17.53 -6.26
CA ILE A 28 0.73 16.15 -5.82
C ILE A 28 2.03 15.62 -6.45
N ASN A 29 2.96 15.17 -5.63
CA ASN A 29 4.16 14.49 -6.08
C ASN A 29 3.82 13.05 -6.50
N ILE A 30 4.23 12.63 -7.69
CA ILE A 30 3.90 11.31 -8.23
C ILE A 30 5.16 10.52 -8.60
N THR A 31 5.00 9.22 -8.80
CA THR A 31 6.01 8.31 -9.34
C THR A 31 5.95 8.33 -10.88
N LEU A 32 7.01 7.86 -11.54
CA LEU A 32 6.98 7.66 -12.99
C LEU A 32 5.95 6.59 -13.41
N ASN A 33 5.75 5.57 -12.59
CA ASN A 33 4.73 4.54 -12.83
C ASN A 33 3.32 5.16 -12.78
N THR A 34 3.03 6.01 -11.79
CA THR A 34 1.78 6.78 -11.73
C THR A 34 1.63 7.74 -12.91
N PHE A 35 2.68 8.47 -13.30
CA PHE A 35 2.67 9.34 -14.48
C PHE A 35 2.30 8.58 -15.75
N THR A 36 2.94 7.43 -15.97
CA THR A 36 2.65 6.55 -17.12
C THR A 36 1.21 6.01 -17.08
N ALA A 37 0.72 5.62 -15.91
CA ALA A 37 -0.65 5.10 -15.74
C ALA A 37 -1.75 6.17 -15.94
N ILE A 38 -1.45 7.43 -15.61
CA ILE A 38 -2.35 8.56 -15.91
C ILE A 38 -2.46 8.74 -17.44
N GLY A 39 -1.35 8.61 -18.18
CA GLY A 39 -1.33 8.76 -19.65
C GLY A 39 -1.88 10.14 -20.09
N GLU A 40 -2.69 10.15 -21.15
CA GLU A 40 -3.29 11.36 -21.73
C GLU A 40 -4.71 11.66 -21.23
N LYS A 41 -5.04 11.24 -20.01
CA LYS A 41 -6.36 11.47 -19.42
C LYS A 41 -6.50 12.92 -18.97
N ASP A 42 -7.72 13.47 -19.10
CA ASP A 42 -8.07 14.81 -18.62
C ASP A 42 -8.44 14.83 -17.13
N GLU A 43 -8.75 13.67 -16.55
CA GLU A 43 -9.15 13.52 -15.16
C GLU A 43 -8.41 12.33 -14.52
N ALA A 44 -8.11 12.45 -13.24
CA ALA A 44 -7.50 11.37 -12.48
C ALA A 44 -8.07 11.29 -11.07
N LYS A 45 -8.04 10.06 -10.52
CA LYS A 45 -8.18 9.78 -9.10
C LYS A 45 -6.87 9.20 -8.62
N LEU A 46 -6.24 9.87 -7.66
CA LEU A 46 -4.99 9.42 -7.06
C LEU A 46 -5.20 9.09 -5.58
N HIS A 47 -4.73 7.92 -5.18
CA HIS A 47 -4.61 7.57 -3.78
C HIS A 47 -3.44 8.35 -3.20
N VAL A 48 -3.63 9.01 -2.06
CA VAL A 48 -2.62 9.94 -1.55
C VAL A 48 -2.10 9.55 -0.16
N HIS A 49 -0.85 9.88 0.05
CA HIS A 49 -0.21 9.96 1.35
C HIS A 49 0.15 11.41 1.64
N GLU A 50 -0.23 11.91 2.81
CA GLU A 50 0.10 13.27 3.25
C GLU A 50 1.25 13.23 4.26
N GLN A 51 2.35 13.89 3.92
CA GLN A 51 3.46 14.14 4.82
C GLN A 51 3.34 15.56 5.39
N ILE A 52 3.16 15.66 6.69
CA ILE A 52 3.09 16.94 7.41
C ILE A 52 4.44 17.17 8.08
N LEU A 53 5.06 18.31 7.76
CA LEU A 53 6.27 18.82 8.38
C LEU A 53 5.93 20.12 9.12
N GLU A 54 6.86 20.63 9.93
CA GLU A 54 6.65 21.91 10.66
C GLU A 54 6.39 23.09 9.74
N ASP A 55 7.01 23.09 8.56
CA ASP A 55 7.00 24.20 7.60
C ASP A 55 6.35 23.86 6.26
N ALA A 56 5.89 22.61 6.07
CA ALA A 56 5.36 22.18 4.77
C ALA A 56 4.38 21.00 4.88
N HIS A 57 3.43 20.96 3.94
CA HIS A 57 2.57 19.81 3.69
C HIS A 57 2.87 19.27 2.29
N HIS A 58 3.26 18.02 2.20
CA HIS A 58 3.52 17.38 0.93
C HIS A 58 2.51 16.26 0.67
N LEU A 59 1.92 16.28 -0.52
CA LEU A 59 1.08 15.20 -1.01
C LEU A 59 1.89 14.31 -1.96
N PHE A 60 1.82 13.01 -1.74
CA PHE A 60 2.36 11.97 -2.62
C PHE A 60 1.18 11.18 -3.17
N GLY A 61 1.09 11.07 -4.50
CA GLY A 61 -0.04 10.45 -5.18
C GLY A 61 0.35 9.24 -6.00
N PHE A 62 -0.56 8.27 -6.00
CA PHE A 62 -0.37 6.95 -6.60
C PHE A 62 -1.61 6.57 -7.40
N TYR A 63 -1.42 5.97 -8.58
CA TYR A 63 -2.53 5.58 -9.43
C TYR A 63 -3.36 4.43 -8.83
N THR A 64 -2.73 3.55 -8.06
CA THR A 64 -3.39 2.44 -7.37
C THR A 64 -3.21 2.51 -5.85
N ALA A 65 -4.19 1.97 -5.11
CA ALA A 65 -4.07 1.82 -3.66
C ALA A 65 -2.87 0.95 -3.27
N LYS A 66 -2.58 -0.12 -4.05
CA LYS A 66 -1.43 -1.00 -3.81
C LYS A 66 -0.10 -0.27 -3.88
N GLU A 67 0.06 0.66 -4.83
CA GLU A 67 1.28 1.47 -4.94
C GLU A 67 1.43 2.39 -3.73
N ARG A 68 0.34 3.05 -3.28
CA ARG A 68 0.34 3.85 -2.05
C ARG A 68 0.69 3.01 -0.81
N ASP A 69 0.09 1.84 -0.66
CA ASP A 69 0.32 0.97 0.49
C ASP A 69 1.78 0.50 0.54
N LEU A 70 2.36 0.18 -0.62
CA LEU A 70 3.78 -0.17 -0.71
C LEU A 70 4.70 1.03 -0.43
N PHE A 71 4.30 2.25 -0.81
CA PHE A 71 4.99 3.47 -0.42
C PHE A 71 4.99 3.65 1.11
N GLU A 72 3.85 3.45 1.76
CA GLU A 72 3.72 3.54 3.22
C GLU A 72 4.56 2.48 3.94
N LEU A 73 4.64 1.27 3.38
CA LEU A 73 5.56 0.24 3.85
C LEU A 73 7.02 0.69 3.75
N LEU A 74 7.43 1.23 2.61
CA LEU A 74 8.79 1.71 2.40
C LEU A 74 9.19 2.80 3.39
N ILE A 75 8.35 3.83 3.59
CA ILE A 75 8.66 4.93 4.53
C ILE A 75 8.66 4.49 5.99
N SER A 76 8.08 3.34 6.32
CA SER A 76 8.15 2.75 7.65
C SER A 76 9.50 2.08 7.95
N VAL A 77 10.37 1.92 6.94
CA VAL A 77 11.73 1.39 7.10
C VAL A 77 12.67 2.53 7.50
N SER A 78 13.40 2.34 8.60
CA SER A 78 14.37 3.34 9.07
C SER A 78 15.42 3.67 8.01
N GLY A 79 15.56 4.96 7.68
CA GLY A 79 16.47 5.45 6.64
C GLY A 79 15.84 5.53 5.24
N VAL A 80 14.55 5.25 5.10
CA VAL A 80 13.79 5.44 3.86
C VAL A 80 12.80 6.58 4.05
N GLY A 81 13.08 7.73 3.47
CA GLY A 81 12.16 8.88 3.45
C GLY A 81 11.23 8.86 2.24
N CYS A 82 10.22 9.74 2.23
CA CYS A 82 9.23 9.83 1.16
C CYS A 82 9.84 9.98 -0.24
N ASN A 83 10.89 10.79 -0.40
CA ASN A 83 11.57 10.95 -1.68
C ASN A 83 12.31 9.68 -2.11
N THR A 84 12.91 8.96 -1.17
CA THR A 84 13.58 7.68 -1.44
C THR A 84 12.55 6.62 -1.86
N ALA A 85 11.45 6.51 -1.13
CA ALA A 85 10.36 5.58 -1.46
C ALA A 85 9.76 5.88 -2.84
N ARG A 86 9.52 7.18 -3.16
CA ARG A 86 9.06 7.62 -4.48
C ARG A 86 10.04 7.23 -5.60
N LEU A 87 11.33 7.38 -5.35
CA LEU A 87 12.37 6.99 -6.32
C LEU A 87 12.36 5.47 -6.58
N ILE A 88 12.26 4.67 -5.53
CA ILE A 88 12.16 3.21 -5.64
C ILE A 88 10.93 2.84 -6.48
N LEU A 89 9.75 3.38 -6.16
CA LEU A 89 8.50 3.12 -6.89
C LEU A 89 8.44 3.76 -8.28
N SER A 90 9.32 4.71 -8.60
CA SER A 90 9.50 5.20 -9.96
C SER A 90 10.40 4.29 -10.80
N SER A 91 11.30 3.54 -10.16
CA SER A 91 12.27 2.67 -10.82
C SER A 91 11.79 1.21 -10.90
N LEU A 92 10.98 0.78 -9.95
CA LEU A 92 10.42 -0.57 -9.86
C LEU A 92 8.90 -0.50 -9.79
N THR A 93 8.23 -1.37 -10.52
CA THR A 93 6.78 -1.57 -10.37
C THR A 93 6.46 -2.23 -9.03
N VAL A 94 5.19 -2.15 -8.60
CA VAL A 94 4.70 -2.83 -7.38
C VAL A 94 5.05 -4.31 -7.40
N ASN A 95 4.87 -4.98 -8.55
CA ASN A 95 5.14 -6.41 -8.67
C ASN A 95 6.64 -6.74 -8.60
N GLU A 96 7.50 -5.97 -9.27
CA GLU A 96 8.95 -6.16 -9.23
C GLU A 96 9.49 -5.97 -7.81
N LEU A 97 9.09 -4.91 -7.13
CA LEU A 97 9.53 -4.65 -5.76
C LEU A 97 9.01 -5.72 -4.78
N SER A 98 7.75 -6.13 -4.91
CA SER A 98 7.16 -7.19 -4.10
C SER A 98 7.89 -8.52 -4.29
N ASN A 99 8.20 -8.88 -5.53
CA ASN A 99 8.95 -10.09 -5.86
C ASN A 99 10.39 -10.02 -5.32
N ALA A 100 11.05 -8.87 -5.43
CA ALA A 100 12.39 -8.69 -4.88
C ALA A 100 12.42 -8.89 -3.36
N ILE A 101 11.44 -8.34 -2.63
CA ILE A 101 11.31 -8.51 -1.18
C ILE A 101 11.02 -9.98 -0.83
N ALA A 102 10.09 -10.62 -1.53
CA ALA A 102 9.71 -12.02 -1.27
C ALA A 102 10.87 -13.00 -1.46
N ASN A 103 11.70 -12.75 -2.48
CA ASN A 103 12.83 -13.61 -2.88
C ASN A 103 14.18 -13.20 -2.28
N ASP A 104 14.22 -12.27 -1.31
CA ASP A 104 15.45 -11.72 -0.71
C ASP A 104 16.40 -11.10 -1.77
N ASP A 105 15.88 -10.59 -2.88
CA ASP A 105 16.67 -10.00 -3.95
C ASP A 105 17.05 -8.55 -3.63
N VAL A 106 18.07 -8.43 -2.80
CA VAL A 106 18.66 -7.13 -2.41
C VAL A 106 19.25 -6.39 -3.61
N ARG A 107 19.75 -7.14 -4.64
CA ARG A 107 20.44 -6.54 -5.79
C ARG A 107 19.50 -5.70 -6.65
N THR A 108 18.29 -6.17 -6.90
CA THR A 108 17.28 -5.43 -7.65
C THR A 108 16.96 -4.08 -6.98
N ILE A 109 16.81 -4.05 -5.64
CA ILE A 109 16.55 -2.80 -4.91
C ILE A 109 17.78 -1.90 -4.88
N GLN A 110 18.98 -2.47 -4.74
CA GLN A 110 20.24 -1.73 -4.74
C GLN A 110 20.58 -1.12 -6.11
N ALA A 111 20.06 -1.68 -7.20
CA ALA A 111 20.26 -1.14 -8.55
C ALA A 111 19.55 0.21 -8.74
N VAL A 112 18.59 0.55 -7.88
CA VAL A 112 17.94 1.87 -7.89
C VAL A 112 18.97 2.93 -7.46
N LYS A 113 19.17 3.94 -8.32
CA LYS A 113 20.15 5.02 -8.08
C LYS A 113 19.87 5.71 -6.74
N GLY A 114 20.91 5.83 -5.91
CA GLY A 114 20.82 6.47 -4.59
C GLY A 114 20.44 5.51 -3.46
N ILE A 115 20.22 4.22 -3.73
CA ILE A 115 19.98 3.21 -2.71
C ILE A 115 21.28 2.46 -2.40
N GLY A 116 21.79 2.65 -1.19
CA GLY A 116 22.97 1.93 -0.72
C GLY A 116 22.67 0.49 -0.32
N ALA A 117 23.71 -0.37 -0.31
CA ALA A 117 23.56 -1.79 0.06
C ALA A 117 22.89 -1.99 1.43
N LYS A 118 23.26 -1.18 2.44
CA LYS A 118 22.66 -1.25 3.78
C LYS A 118 21.16 -0.92 3.78
N THR A 119 20.75 0.09 3.00
CA THR A 119 19.35 0.48 2.87
C THR A 119 18.54 -0.61 2.14
N ALA A 120 19.08 -1.14 1.03
CA ALA A 120 18.44 -2.22 0.29
C ALA A 120 18.25 -3.48 1.15
N GLN A 121 19.28 -3.90 1.90
CA GLN A 121 19.20 -5.02 2.83
C GLN A 121 18.13 -4.79 3.91
N ARG A 122 18.12 -3.58 4.51
CA ARG A 122 17.13 -3.24 5.53
C ARG A 122 15.71 -3.26 4.98
N ILE A 123 15.48 -2.73 3.77
CA ILE A 123 14.17 -2.79 3.11
C ILE A 123 13.69 -4.23 3.00
N VAL A 124 14.54 -5.14 2.49
CA VAL A 124 14.16 -6.55 2.34
C VAL A 124 13.84 -7.19 3.70
N ILE A 125 14.71 -7.03 4.69
CA ILE A 125 14.54 -7.66 6.01
C ILE A 125 13.29 -7.10 6.72
N ASP A 126 13.19 -5.77 6.85
CA ASP A 126 12.12 -5.12 7.61
C ASP A 126 10.75 -5.35 6.96
N LEU A 127 10.67 -5.28 5.61
CA LEU A 127 9.40 -5.49 4.92
C LEU A 127 9.00 -6.96 4.88
N LYS A 128 9.94 -7.88 4.71
CA LYS A 128 9.64 -9.32 4.78
C LYS A 128 9.12 -9.72 6.17
N ASP A 129 9.68 -9.16 7.24
CA ASP A 129 9.22 -9.40 8.61
C ASP A 129 7.86 -8.77 8.90
N LYS A 130 7.60 -7.55 8.39
CA LYS A 130 6.28 -6.90 8.50
C LYS A 130 5.21 -7.68 7.75
N LEU A 131 5.54 -8.19 6.59
CA LEU A 131 4.66 -9.04 5.79
C LEU A 131 4.32 -10.35 6.52
N LYS A 132 5.31 -11.01 7.15
CA LYS A 132 5.09 -12.21 7.96
C LYS A 132 4.22 -11.95 9.19
N LYS A 133 4.36 -10.78 9.83
CA LYS A 133 3.58 -10.39 11.01
C LYS A 133 2.16 -9.94 10.66
N ASN A 134 1.82 -9.85 9.38
CA ASN A 134 0.50 -9.41 8.89
C ASN A 134 0.07 -8.01 9.40
N ASP A 135 1.00 -7.11 9.64
CA ASP A 135 0.69 -5.75 10.07
C ASP A 135 0.14 -4.87 8.93
N PHE A 136 0.02 -5.43 7.71
CA PHE A 136 -0.46 -4.74 6.52
C PHE A 136 -1.43 -5.60 5.70
N PRO A 137 -2.30 -5.00 4.87
CA PRO A 137 -3.23 -5.75 4.03
C PRO A 137 -2.47 -6.74 3.14
N THR A 138 -2.72 -8.01 3.35
CA THR A 138 -2.04 -9.14 2.69
C THR A 138 -2.26 -9.17 1.17
N GLU A 139 -3.15 -8.29 0.66
CA GLU A 139 -3.53 -8.23 -0.75
C GLU A 139 -2.41 -7.80 -1.70
N ILE A 140 -1.36 -7.12 -1.18
CA ILE A 140 -0.22 -6.69 -2.01
C ILE A 140 0.59 -7.91 -2.49
N PHE A 141 0.59 -9.01 -1.74
CA PHE A 141 1.45 -10.17 -1.95
C PHE A 141 0.68 -11.52 -2.02
N ALA A 142 -0.64 -11.52 -1.90
CA ALA A 142 -1.44 -12.74 -1.95
C ALA A 142 -1.72 -13.18 -3.38
N ALA A 143 -1.44 -14.45 -3.67
CA ALA A 143 -2.06 -15.16 -4.76
C ALA A 143 -3.60 -15.23 -4.54
N PRO A 144 -4.43 -15.30 -5.60
CA PRO A 144 -5.88 -15.00 -5.55
C PRO A 144 -6.77 -16.00 -4.78
N ASN A 145 -6.25 -16.84 -3.89
CA ASN A 145 -6.98 -18.00 -3.39
C ASN A 145 -7.31 -18.01 -1.88
N ASN A 146 -7.52 -16.88 -1.23
CA ASN A 146 -8.15 -16.91 0.11
C ASN A 146 -8.82 -15.58 0.52
N THR A 147 -9.60 -14.98 -0.37
CA THR A 147 -10.10 -13.61 -0.23
C THR A 147 -11.04 -13.46 0.97
N ILE A 148 -12.03 -14.35 1.14
CA ILE A 148 -13.09 -14.23 2.13
C ILE A 148 -12.56 -14.29 3.58
N LYS A 149 -11.70 -15.27 3.88
CA LYS A 149 -11.08 -15.39 5.22
C LYS A 149 -10.21 -14.19 5.56
N ASN A 150 -9.39 -13.74 4.61
CA ASN A 150 -8.46 -12.64 4.82
C ASN A 150 -9.18 -11.30 5.00
N GLU A 151 -10.26 -11.07 4.26
CA GLU A 151 -11.10 -9.88 4.42
C GLU A 151 -11.78 -9.86 5.80
N ALA A 152 -12.35 -10.99 6.23
CA ALA A 152 -12.96 -11.11 7.56
C ALA A 152 -11.91 -10.94 8.69
N LEU A 153 -10.72 -11.53 8.53
CA LEU A 153 -9.60 -11.39 9.48
C LEU A 153 -9.15 -9.93 9.60
N SER A 154 -8.98 -9.24 8.48
CA SER A 154 -8.60 -7.83 8.44
C SER A 154 -9.65 -6.96 9.14
N ALA A 155 -10.93 -7.14 8.82
CA ALA A 155 -12.02 -6.38 9.41
C ALA A 155 -12.08 -6.55 10.94
N LEU A 156 -12.00 -7.78 11.44
CA LEU A 156 -12.05 -8.05 12.88
C LEU A 156 -10.80 -7.55 13.62
N THR A 157 -9.64 -7.57 12.96
CA THR A 157 -8.41 -7.01 13.54
C THR A 157 -8.49 -5.48 13.65
N ILE A 158 -9.05 -4.80 12.63
CA ILE A 158 -9.32 -3.34 12.68
C ILE A 158 -10.31 -2.98 13.79
N LEU A 159 -11.27 -3.86 14.08
CA LEU A 159 -12.22 -3.71 15.20
C LEU A 159 -11.57 -3.93 16.58
N GLY A 160 -10.28 -4.30 16.63
CA GLY A 160 -9.52 -4.41 17.86
C GLY A 160 -9.41 -5.82 18.46
N PHE A 161 -9.88 -6.85 17.75
CA PHE A 161 -9.75 -8.24 18.20
C PHE A 161 -8.35 -8.79 17.92
N GLY A 162 -7.82 -9.59 18.85
CA GLY A 162 -6.51 -10.21 18.73
C GLY A 162 -6.46 -11.21 17.56
N LYS A 163 -5.51 -11.03 16.62
CA LYS A 163 -5.41 -11.80 15.38
C LYS A 163 -5.44 -13.32 15.58
N ALA A 164 -4.71 -13.85 16.57
CA ALA A 164 -4.67 -15.30 16.84
C ALA A 164 -6.02 -15.87 17.28
N ALA A 165 -6.84 -15.06 18.00
CA ALA A 165 -8.19 -15.46 18.40
C ALA A 165 -9.13 -15.43 17.19
N VAL A 166 -9.05 -14.37 16.39
CA VAL A 166 -9.84 -14.20 15.16
C VAL A 166 -9.55 -15.31 14.16
N ASP A 167 -8.28 -15.63 13.90
CA ASP A 167 -7.89 -16.67 12.95
C ASP A 167 -8.46 -18.04 13.34
N LYS A 168 -8.36 -18.40 14.62
CA LYS A 168 -8.95 -19.65 15.14
C LYS A 168 -10.49 -19.69 15.02
N ALA A 169 -11.15 -18.55 15.31
CA ALA A 169 -12.60 -18.44 15.19
C ALA A 169 -13.05 -18.60 13.73
N LEU A 170 -12.39 -17.92 12.80
CA LEU A 170 -12.67 -18.00 11.38
C LEU A 170 -12.43 -19.40 10.82
N ASP A 171 -11.34 -20.08 11.20
CA ASP A 171 -11.09 -21.47 10.79
C ASP A 171 -12.17 -22.44 11.23
N LYS A 172 -12.72 -22.24 12.43
CA LYS A 172 -13.83 -23.06 12.94
C LYS A 172 -15.12 -22.79 12.18
N LEU A 173 -15.44 -21.50 11.92
CA LEU A 173 -16.66 -21.09 11.23
C LEU A 173 -16.65 -21.51 9.76
N MET A 174 -15.54 -21.37 9.05
CA MET A 174 -15.42 -21.81 7.65
C MET A 174 -15.58 -23.32 7.46
N LYS A 175 -15.23 -24.12 8.47
CA LYS A 175 -15.50 -25.57 8.44
C LYS A 175 -16.99 -25.89 8.62
N GLN A 176 -17.72 -25.04 9.34
CA GLN A 176 -19.16 -25.20 9.58
C GLN A 176 -20.03 -24.62 8.46
N THR A 177 -19.56 -23.55 7.82
CA THR A 177 -20.28 -22.84 6.76
C THR A 177 -19.33 -22.50 5.60
N PRO A 178 -19.01 -23.48 4.70
CA PRO A 178 -18.03 -23.27 3.62
C PRO A 178 -18.39 -22.19 2.62
N ASP A 179 -19.70 -21.93 2.44
CA ASP A 179 -20.24 -20.95 1.47
C ASP A 179 -20.59 -19.61 2.11
N ALA A 180 -20.13 -19.34 3.35
CA ALA A 180 -20.39 -18.08 4.03
C ALA A 180 -19.69 -16.93 3.31
N ASN A 181 -20.41 -15.81 3.10
CA ASN A 181 -19.80 -14.58 2.64
C ASN A 181 -19.06 -13.86 3.80
N VAL A 182 -18.24 -12.85 3.45
CA VAL A 182 -17.43 -12.08 4.41
C VAL A 182 -18.27 -11.50 5.55
N GLU A 183 -19.42 -10.90 5.21
CA GLU A 183 -20.30 -10.27 6.20
C GLU A 183 -20.85 -11.28 7.22
N SER A 184 -21.31 -12.44 6.74
CA SER A 184 -21.79 -13.53 7.60
C SER A 184 -20.69 -14.06 8.51
N LEU A 185 -19.48 -14.26 7.99
CA LEU A 185 -18.33 -14.70 8.78
C LEU A 185 -17.97 -13.69 9.87
N ILE A 186 -17.98 -12.39 9.57
CA ILE A 186 -17.71 -11.34 10.56
C ILE A 186 -18.79 -11.37 11.65
N LYS A 187 -20.08 -11.43 11.28
CA LYS A 187 -21.19 -11.45 12.23
C LYS A 187 -21.14 -12.67 13.16
N GLU A 188 -20.83 -13.84 12.63
CA GLU A 188 -20.72 -15.05 13.44
C GLU A 188 -19.46 -15.04 14.32
N ALA A 189 -18.34 -14.52 13.79
CA ALA A 189 -17.11 -14.39 14.58
C ALA A 189 -17.27 -13.42 15.77
N LEU A 190 -18.01 -12.32 15.60
CA LEU A 190 -18.31 -11.37 16.67
C LEU A 190 -19.15 -11.97 17.82
N LYS A 191 -19.85 -13.10 17.59
CA LYS A 191 -20.61 -13.79 18.64
C LYS A 191 -19.75 -14.75 19.48
N VAL A 192 -18.58 -15.12 18.96
CA VAL A 192 -17.72 -16.14 19.58
C VAL A 192 -16.36 -15.60 20.04
N LEU A 193 -16.05 -14.34 19.70
CA LEU A 193 -14.86 -13.60 20.12
C LEU A 193 -15.15 -12.78 21.40
#